data_6e535743f4894c07ade2de8cf3511fb5
#
_entry.id   6e535743f4894c07ade2de8cf3511fb5
#
_cell.length_a   1.000
_cell.length_b   1.000
_cell.length_c   1.000
_cell.angle_alpha   90.00
_cell.angle_beta   90.00
_cell.angle_gamma   90.00
#
_symmetry.space_group_name_H-M   'P 1'
#
loop_
_entity.id
_entity.type
_entity.pdbx_description
1 polymer ?
#
loop_
_entity_poly.entity_id
_entity_poly.type
_entity_poly.pdbx_seq_one_letter_code
_entity_poly.pdbx_strand_id
1 'polypeptide(L)'
;MLLLVGGFLVLMLIGVPVAVSMAAASILYLVIYGVAPDIIAAQRMIAGVESFPLLAVPFFILAGNLMNIAGVTGRIYSFALALVGWMKGGLAQVNIIGSVIFSGMSGTALADAAGIGTIEIKAMKDHGYPIDAAVGVTAASATLGPIFPPSLPFVIYGMMANVSIGALFMAGILPGMVMTMLMMITVAIFAYSRGWGSDTPFELRRLAEAAGEVLVVAAFPIGCYVLVQLGLSINVAVGIALLLLIAADWYFDFSAVMALMTPVILIGGMTMGWFTPTEAAMAAVIWSLFLGLVRYRTMTFRLLAKASFDTIETTASVLFIVTAASIFAWLLTVSQAAQLFSNFIFALTENKWVFLILVNILMLVVGCFLDTIAAITILVPILLPVAAVYGINPVHFGLIMTLNLMIGLLHPPLGMVLFVLSRVAKLSVERTTMAILPWLVPLIVALLLITFIPAITLWLPTEMGLIR
;
A
#
# COMPACT_ATOMS: atom_id res chain seq x y z
N MET A 1 4.63 -25.66 -20.77
CA MET A 1 5.09 -24.49 -20.04
C MET A 1 5.41 -23.29 -20.93
N LEU A 2 6.20 -23.46 -22.01
CA LEU A 2 6.48 -22.39 -23.00
C LEU A 2 5.20 -21.76 -23.57
N LEU A 3 4.16 -22.55 -23.86
CA LEU A 3 2.90 -22.02 -24.35
C LEU A 3 2.18 -21.18 -23.28
N LEU A 4 2.16 -21.62 -22.02
CA LEU A 4 1.48 -20.91 -20.93
C LEU A 4 2.16 -19.57 -20.62
N VAL A 5 3.45 -19.62 -20.28
CA VAL A 5 4.21 -18.40 -19.91
C VAL A 5 4.56 -17.58 -21.15
N GLY A 6 5.01 -18.22 -22.23
CA GLY A 6 5.32 -17.54 -23.49
C GLY A 6 4.10 -16.93 -24.16
N GLY A 7 2.97 -17.64 -24.18
CA GLY A 7 1.70 -17.13 -24.71
C GLY A 7 1.21 -15.92 -23.91
N PHE A 8 1.28 -15.98 -22.56
CA PHE A 8 0.98 -14.85 -21.71
C PHE A 8 1.87 -13.62 -22.02
N LEU A 9 3.19 -13.81 -22.09
CA LEU A 9 4.12 -12.73 -22.39
C LEU A 9 3.91 -12.13 -23.78
N VAL A 10 3.68 -12.95 -24.79
CA VAL A 10 3.40 -12.48 -26.17
C VAL A 10 2.12 -11.64 -26.19
N LEU A 11 1.02 -12.12 -25.60
CA LEU A 11 -0.23 -11.38 -25.55
C LEU A 11 -0.06 -10.04 -24.82
N MET A 12 0.67 -10.03 -23.70
CA MET A 12 0.96 -8.82 -22.94
C MET A 12 1.80 -7.82 -23.76
N LEU A 13 2.83 -8.29 -24.47
CA LEU A 13 3.70 -7.44 -25.30
C LEU A 13 2.96 -6.83 -26.51
N ILE A 14 1.93 -7.49 -27.02
CA ILE A 14 1.06 -6.96 -28.07
C ILE A 14 0.08 -5.91 -27.51
N GLY A 15 0.02 -5.72 -26.18
CA GLY A 15 -0.84 -4.72 -25.53
C GLY A 15 -2.18 -5.26 -25.04
N VAL A 16 -2.37 -6.57 -24.98
CA VAL A 16 -3.57 -7.19 -24.38
C VAL A 16 -3.52 -7.00 -22.86
N PRO A 17 -4.61 -6.59 -22.20
CA PRO A 17 -4.65 -6.44 -20.75
C PRO A 17 -4.20 -7.70 -20.02
N VAL A 18 -3.43 -7.53 -18.92
CA VAL A 18 -2.77 -8.62 -18.20
C VAL A 18 -3.73 -9.73 -17.79
N ALA A 19 -4.89 -9.39 -17.24
CA ALA A 19 -5.91 -10.37 -16.84
C ALA A 19 -6.41 -11.20 -18.03
N VAL A 20 -6.67 -10.54 -19.16
CA VAL A 20 -7.12 -11.23 -20.39
C VAL A 20 -6.01 -12.12 -20.93
N SER A 21 -4.76 -11.64 -20.91
CA SER A 21 -3.58 -12.41 -21.36
C SER A 21 -3.38 -13.68 -20.52
N MET A 22 -3.53 -13.58 -19.18
CA MET A 22 -3.46 -14.72 -18.27
C MET A 22 -4.58 -15.74 -18.54
N ALA A 23 -5.83 -15.25 -18.61
CA ALA A 23 -6.99 -16.12 -18.87
C ALA A 23 -6.88 -16.82 -20.23
N ALA A 24 -6.57 -16.05 -21.29
CA ALA A 24 -6.44 -16.58 -22.65
C ALA A 24 -5.32 -17.62 -22.78
N ALA A 25 -4.13 -17.32 -22.24
CA ALA A 25 -3.01 -18.26 -22.24
C ALA A 25 -3.33 -19.54 -21.46
N SER A 26 -4.05 -19.42 -20.33
CA SER A 26 -4.47 -20.54 -19.51
C SER A 26 -5.49 -21.42 -20.22
N ILE A 27 -6.53 -20.82 -20.82
CA ILE A 27 -7.55 -21.57 -21.56
C ILE A 27 -6.92 -22.25 -22.78
N LEU A 28 -6.08 -21.53 -23.53
CA LEU A 28 -5.39 -22.08 -24.69
C LEU A 28 -4.50 -23.29 -24.30
N TYR A 29 -3.79 -23.18 -23.17
CA TYR A 29 -2.98 -24.26 -22.64
C TYR A 29 -3.82 -25.50 -22.28
N LEU A 30 -4.97 -25.30 -21.60
CA LEU A 30 -5.90 -26.38 -21.26
C LEU A 30 -6.43 -27.09 -22.50
N VAL A 31 -6.89 -26.34 -23.50
CA VAL A 31 -7.47 -26.88 -24.73
C VAL A 31 -6.44 -27.67 -25.54
N ILE A 32 -5.21 -27.15 -25.68
CA ILE A 32 -4.16 -27.80 -26.49
C ILE A 32 -3.60 -29.04 -25.83
N TYR A 33 -3.34 -29.00 -24.52
CA TYR A 33 -2.68 -30.11 -23.81
C TYR A 33 -3.65 -31.09 -23.13
N GLY A 34 -4.94 -30.76 -23.05
CA GLY A 34 -5.95 -31.64 -22.43
C GLY A 34 -5.64 -31.98 -20.96
N VAL A 35 -4.98 -31.09 -20.23
CA VAL A 35 -4.49 -31.32 -18.86
C VAL A 35 -5.64 -31.60 -17.88
N ALA A 36 -6.81 -31.03 -18.15
CA ALA A 36 -8.01 -31.20 -17.34
C ALA A 36 -9.27 -30.88 -18.20
N PRO A 37 -10.46 -31.33 -17.77
CA PRO A 37 -11.73 -30.93 -18.42
C PRO A 37 -11.91 -29.40 -18.42
N ASP A 38 -12.51 -28.83 -19.48
CA ASP A 38 -12.66 -27.38 -19.68
C ASP A 38 -13.42 -26.71 -18.53
N ILE A 39 -14.34 -27.43 -17.86
CA ILE A 39 -15.08 -26.93 -16.71
C ILE A 39 -14.16 -26.52 -15.55
N ILE A 40 -12.97 -27.10 -15.44
CA ILE A 40 -12.00 -26.78 -14.41
C ILE A 40 -11.53 -25.31 -14.55
N ALA A 41 -11.46 -24.78 -15.77
CA ALA A 41 -11.13 -23.37 -15.99
C ALA A 41 -12.10 -22.46 -15.23
N ALA A 42 -13.39 -22.65 -15.47
CA ALA A 42 -14.45 -21.85 -14.82
C ALA A 42 -14.44 -22.05 -13.29
N GLN A 43 -14.30 -23.30 -12.81
CA GLN A 43 -14.25 -23.61 -11.37
C GLN A 43 -13.08 -22.92 -10.68
N ARG A 44 -11.87 -22.93 -11.27
CA ARG A 44 -10.68 -22.29 -10.71
C ARG A 44 -10.79 -20.76 -10.72
N MET A 45 -11.36 -20.22 -11.78
CA MET A 45 -11.61 -18.78 -11.89
C MET A 45 -12.60 -18.30 -10.82
N ILE A 46 -13.69 -19.01 -10.59
CA ILE A 46 -14.69 -18.69 -9.58
C ILE A 46 -14.07 -18.85 -8.16
N ALA A 47 -13.45 -19.98 -7.88
CA ALA A 47 -12.80 -20.26 -6.58
C ALA A 47 -11.75 -19.20 -6.20
N GLY A 48 -11.12 -18.57 -7.20
CA GLY A 48 -10.14 -17.50 -6.97
C GLY A 48 -10.72 -16.26 -6.29
N VAL A 49 -12.02 -15.99 -6.49
CA VAL A 49 -12.68 -14.80 -5.93
C VAL A 49 -13.63 -15.10 -4.77
N GLU A 50 -13.89 -16.37 -4.47
CA GLU A 50 -14.75 -16.78 -3.33
C GLU A 50 -14.07 -16.71 -1.97
N SER A 51 -12.86 -16.15 -1.89
CA SER A 51 -12.10 -16.03 -0.66
C SER A 51 -12.63 -14.89 0.22
N PHE A 52 -12.99 -15.19 1.48
CA PHE A 52 -13.49 -14.19 2.44
C PHE A 52 -12.55 -12.98 2.61
N PRO A 53 -11.21 -13.12 2.69
CA PRO A 53 -10.30 -11.98 2.76
C PRO A 53 -10.38 -11.02 1.57
N LEU A 54 -10.79 -11.48 0.39
CA LEU A 54 -10.94 -10.61 -0.79
C LEU A 54 -12.08 -9.60 -0.65
N LEU A 55 -13.06 -9.86 0.22
CA LEU A 55 -14.09 -8.88 0.54
C LEU A 55 -13.52 -7.61 1.19
N ALA A 56 -12.33 -7.67 1.78
CA ALA A 56 -11.65 -6.48 2.28
C ALA A 56 -11.27 -5.49 1.16
N VAL A 57 -10.99 -5.98 -0.05
CA VAL A 57 -10.56 -5.16 -1.19
C VAL A 57 -11.57 -4.07 -1.55
N PRO A 58 -12.85 -4.38 -1.87
CA PRO A 58 -13.84 -3.35 -2.19
C PRO A 58 -14.07 -2.36 -1.05
N PHE A 59 -14.04 -2.84 0.21
CA PHE A 59 -14.26 -1.96 1.35
C PHE A 59 -13.07 -1.02 1.60
N PHE A 60 -11.83 -1.47 1.45
CA PHE A 60 -10.67 -0.57 1.56
C PHE A 60 -10.65 0.47 0.43
N ILE A 61 -10.97 0.07 -0.81
CA ILE A 61 -11.06 1.02 -1.93
C ILE A 61 -12.17 2.04 -1.67
N LEU A 62 -13.33 1.59 -1.21
CA LEU A 62 -14.46 2.47 -0.86
C LEU A 62 -14.08 3.43 0.28
N ALA A 63 -13.47 2.93 1.35
CA ALA A 63 -13.02 3.76 2.48
C ALA A 63 -12.06 4.85 2.00
N GLY A 64 -11.05 4.54 1.18
CA GLY A 64 -10.12 5.50 0.61
C GLY A 64 -10.82 6.57 -0.24
N ASN A 65 -11.74 6.16 -1.13
CA ASN A 65 -12.51 7.08 -1.96
C ASN A 65 -13.41 8.00 -1.11
N LEU A 66 -14.09 7.45 -0.09
CA LEU A 66 -14.93 8.22 0.82
C LEU A 66 -14.13 9.21 1.67
N MET A 67 -12.97 8.81 2.19
CA MET A 67 -12.07 9.69 2.94
C MET A 67 -11.61 10.88 2.12
N ASN A 68 -11.28 10.65 0.86
CA ASN A 68 -10.88 11.73 -0.05
C ASN A 68 -12.03 12.74 -0.25
N ILE A 69 -13.26 12.27 -0.46
CA ILE A 69 -14.44 13.12 -0.61
C ILE A 69 -14.83 13.79 0.72
N ALA A 70 -14.60 13.13 1.85
CA ALA A 70 -14.83 13.73 3.17
C ALA A 70 -13.95 14.95 3.47
N GLY A 71 -12.94 15.25 2.63
CA GLY A 71 -12.02 16.36 2.84
C GLY A 71 -10.96 16.06 3.91
N VAL A 72 -10.77 14.80 4.24
CA VAL A 72 -9.75 14.32 5.18
C VAL A 72 -8.35 14.64 4.65
N THR A 73 -8.12 14.51 3.34
CA THR A 73 -6.85 14.76 2.68
C THR A 73 -6.28 16.15 2.97
N GLY A 74 -7.13 17.20 2.88
CA GLY A 74 -6.70 18.57 3.20
C GLY A 74 -6.34 18.78 4.67
N ARG A 75 -7.04 18.07 5.59
CA ARG A 75 -6.76 18.13 7.02
C ARG A 75 -5.45 17.43 7.38
N ILE A 76 -5.18 16.28 6.76
CA ILE A 76 -3.90 15.58 6.90
C ILE A 76 -2.75 16.47 6.40
N TYR A 77 -2.93 17.11 5.25
CA TYR A 77 -1.92 18.03 4.72
C TYR A 77 -1.65 19.20 5.69
N SER A 78 -2.70 19.85 6.23
CA SER A 78 -2.55 20.91 7.21
C SER A 78 -1.88 20.45 8.51
N PHE A 79 -2.20 19.26 8.98
CA PHE A 79 -1.57 18.64 10.13
C PHE A 79 -0.07 18.32 9.88
N ALA A 80 0.25 17.71 8.73
CA ALA A 80 1.63 17.45 8.35
C ALA A 80 2.44 18.75 8.21
N LEU A 81 1.82 19.82 7.69
CA LEU A 81 2.41 21.15 7.60
C LEU A 81 2.74 21.73 8.98
N ALA A 82 1.86 21.58 9.96
CA ALA A 82 2.11 22.01 11.34
C ALA A 82 3.24 21.21 12.00
N LEU A 83 3.35 19.92 11.67
CA LEU A 83 4.33 19.02 12.28
C LEU A 83 5.75 19.22 11.73
N VAL A 84 5.92 19.32 10.42
CA VAL A 84 7.25 19.30 9.76
C VAL A 84 7.51 20.48 8.80
N GLY A 85 6.55 21.35 8.54
CA GLY A 85 6.67 22.45 7.57
C GLY A 85 7.74 23.50 7.91
N TRP A 86 8.15 23.58 9.18
CA TRP A 86 9.23 24.45 9.67
C TRP A 86 10.65 23.90 9.35
N MET A 87 10.76 22.63 8.94
CA MET A 87 12.04 22.04 8.57
C MET A 87 12.53 22.62 7.22
N LYS A 88 13.83 22.50 6.94
CA LYS A 88 14.37 22.84 5.61
C LYS A 88 13.78 21.88 4.56
N GLY A 89 13.31 22.45 3.44
CA GLY A 89 12.53 21.70 2.47
C GLY A 89 11.15 21.30 3.00
N GLY A 90 10.54 22.19 3.81
CA GLY A 90 9.33 21.94 4.60
C GLY A 90 8.22 21.26 3.83
N LEU A 91 7.82 21.76 2.66
CA LEU A 91 6.76 21.15 1.85
C LEU A 91 7.13 19.77 1.30
N ALA A 92 8.41 19.49 1.03
CA ALA A 92 8.85 18.17 0.65
C ALA A 92 8.82 17.18 1.84
N GLN A 93 9.09 17.66 3.07
CA GLN A 93 8.90 16.87 4.29
C GLN A 93 7.42 16.62 4.57
N VAL A 94 6.57 17.62 4.37
CA VAL A 94 5.10 17.53 4.47
C VAL A 94 4.55 16.47 3.52
N ASN A 95 5.06 16.42 2.29
CA ASN A 95 4.69 15.42 1.30
C ASN A 95 4.93 13.98 1.82
N ILE A 96 6.08 13.71 2.41
CA ILE A 96 6.40 12.39 2.96
C ILE A 96 5.49 12.05 4.14
N ILE A 97 5.35 12.95 5.11
CA ILE A 97 4.52 12.72 6.30
C ILE A 97 3.03 12.64 5.93
N GLY A 98 2.59 13.48 4.98
CA GLY A 98 1.24 13.43 4.42
C GLY A 98 0.93 12.06 3.83
N SER A 99 1.85 11.52 3.00
CA SER A 99 1.71 10.18 2.42
C SER A 99 1.71 9.08 3.49
N VAL A 100 2.53 9.16 4.54
CA VAL A 100 2.51 8.19 5.66
C VAL A 100 1.13 8.15 6.32
N ILE A 101 0.55 9.31 6.62
CA ILE A 101 -0.76 9.36 7.28
C ILE A 101 -1.86 8.92 6.31
N PHE A 102 -1.81 9.39 5.06
CA PHE A 102 -2.80 9.05 4.03
C PHE A 102 -2.76 7.56 3.66
N SER A 103 -1.59 6.93 3.74
CA SER A 103 -1.43 5.49 3.51
C SER A 103 -2.28 4.64 4.46
N GLY A 104 -2.44 5.08 5.71
CA GLY A 104 -3.34 4.48 6.69
C GLY A 104 -4.82 4.44 6.27
N MET A 105 -5.16 4.91 5.09
CA MET A 105 -6.53 4.99 4.57
C MET A 105 -6.67 4.47 3.14
N SER A 106 -5.68 4.74 2.25
CA SER A 106 -5.77 4.46 0.81
C SER A 106 -5.28 3.06 0.41
N GLY A 107 -4.20 2.60 1.04
CA GLY A 107 -3.60 1.27 0.79
C GLY A 107 -3.04 1.04 -0.61
N THR A 108 -2.99 2.08 -1.48
CA THR A 108 -2.47 1.97 -2.86
C THR A 108 -1.62 3.18 -3.27
N ALA A 109 -0.53 2.95 -4.01
CA ALA A 109 0.35 4.01 -4.50
C ALA A 109 -0.35 4.93 -5.52
N LEU A 110 -1.25 4.40 -6.32
CA LEU A 110 -2.00 5.17 -7.31
C LEU A 110 -2.98 6.15 -6.66
N ALA A 111 -3.69 5.72 -5.60
CA ALA A 111 -4.59 6.60 -4.86
C ALA A 111 -3.83 7.70 -4.12
N ASP A 112 -2.63 7.40 -3.61
CA ASP A 112 -1.76 8.38 -2.97
C ASP A 112 -1.26 9.42 -3.98
N ALA A 113 -0.67 9.01 -5.09
CA ALA A 113 -0.19 9.89 -6.15
C ALA A 113 -1.29 10.77 -6.76
N ALA A 114 -2.48 10.24 -7.00
CA ALA A 114 -3.60 10.96 -7.60
C ALA A 114 -4.38 11.81 -6.57
N GLY A 115 -4.46 11.39 -5.32
CA GLY A 115 -5.17 12.04 -4.22
C GLY A 115 -4.35 13.17 -3.61
N ILE A 116 -3.65 12.85 -2.51
CA ILE A 116 -2.84 13.84 -1.78
C ILE A 116 -1.73 14.43 -2.64
N GLY A 117 -1.10 13.62 -3.51
CA GLY A 117 -0.01 14.06 -4.39
C GLY A 117 -0.39 15.22 -5.30
N THR A 118 -1.64 15.31 -5.74
CA THR A 118 -2.13 16.46 -6.53
C THR A 118 -2.09 17.76 -5.74
N ILE A 119 -2.46 17.72 -4.45
CA ILE A 119 -2.44 18.88 -3.54
C ILE A 119 -0.99 19.27 -3.26
N GLU A 120 -0.14 18.31 -2.99
CA GLU A 120 1.26 18.49 -2.62
C GLU A 120 2.09 19.07 -3.76
N ILE A 121 1.96 18.53 -4.97
CA ILE A 121 2.64 19.05 -6.17
C ILE A 121 2.22 20.51 -6.42
N LYS A 122 0.92 20.81 -6.29
CA LYS A 122 0.42 22.17 -6.46
C LYS A 122 1.00 23.10 -5.39
N ALA A 123 0.94 22.72 -4.12
CA ALA A 123 1.47 23.51 -3.01
C ALA A 123 2.98 23.78 -3.16
N MET A 124 3.77 22.78 -3.48
CA MET A 124 5.20 22.93 -3.71
C MET A 124 5.49 23.87 -4.89
N LYS A 125 4.76 23.72 -6.00
CA LYS A 125 4.89 24.60 -7.16
C LYS A 125 4.55 26.05 -6.83
N ASP A 126 3.46 26.28 -6.09
CA ASP A 126 3.00 27.63 -5.70
C ASP A 126 4.01 28.31 -4.76
N HIS A 127 4.81 27.53 -4.00
CA HIS A 127 5.90 28.03 -3.13
C HIS A 127 7.28 28.04 -3.81
N GLY A 128 7.35 27.88 -5.13
CA GLY A 128 8.58 28.08 -5.90
C GLY A 128 9.52 26.86 -5.94
N TYR A 129 9.08 25.68 -5.51
CA TYR A 129 9.88 24.46 -5.70
C TYR A 129 9.95 24.07 -7.18
N PRO A 130 11.10 23.56 -7.65
CA PRO A 130 11.18 23.00 -8.99
C PRO A 130 10.14 21.89 -9.15
N ILE A 131 9.39 21.92 -10.23
CA ILE A 131 8.34 20.92 -10.50
C ILE A 131 8.88 19.50 -10.52
N ASP A 132 10.12 19.31 -10.99
CA ASP A 132 10.79 18.00 -11.01
C ASP A 132 11.05 17.47 -9.59
N ALA A 133 11.38 18.37 -8.64
CA ALA A 133 11.54 17.98 -7.24
C ALA A 133 10.19 17.60 -6.60
N ALA A 134 9.14 18.38 -6.86
CA ALA A 134 7.79 18.09 -6.37
C ALA A 134 7.28 16.74 -6.88
N VAL A 135 7.43 16.47 -8.18
CA VAL A 135 7.03 15.21 -8.81
C VAL A 135 7.84 14.04 -8.27
N GLY A 136 9.17 14.21 -8.13
CA GLY A 136 10.05 13.15 -7.67
C GLY A 136 9.77 12.73 -6.22
N VAL A 137 9.60 13.69 -5.29
CA VAL A 137 9.26 13.35 -3.89
C VAL A 137 7.87 12.71 -3.80
N THR A 138 6.87 13.24 -4.51
CA THR A 138 5.51 12.67 -4.53
C THR A 138 5.49 11.25 -5.09
N ALA A 139 6.28 10.97 -6.14
CA ALA A 139 6.41 9.63 -6.67
C ALA A 139 6.97 8.65 -5.63
N ALA A 140 8.05 9.05 -4.95
CA ALA A 140 8.68 8.21 -3.94
C ALA A 140 7.76 8.02 -2.72
N SER A 141 7.15 9.08 -2.20
CA SER A 141 6.27 9.00 -1.02
C SER A 141 5.00 8.17 -1.29
N ALA A 142 4.48 8.18 -2.51
CA ALA A 142 3.34 7.35 -2.89
C ALA A 142 3.60 5.84 -2.72
N THR A 143 4.86 5.40 -2.75
CA THR A 143 5.22 3.99 -2.48
C THR A 143 5.01 3.57 -1.02
N LEU A 144 4.86 4.53 -0.10
CA LEU A 144 4.54 4.26 1.31
C LEU A 144 3.12 3.73 1.48
N GLY A 145 2.19 4.14 0.60
CA GLY A 145 0.78 3.75 0.65
C GLY A 145 0.57 2.24 0.78
N PRO A 146 1.16 1.41 -0.07
CA PRO A 146 1.03 -0.04 -0.01
C PRO A 146 1.89 -0.73 1.06
N ILE A 147 2.75 -0.02 1.78
CA ILE A 147 3.62 -0.58 2.82
C ILE A 147 3.04 -0.35 4.22
N PHE A 148 2.52 0.86 4.48
CA PHE A 148 1.79 1.09 5.72
C PHE A 148 0.40 0.46 5.68
N PRO A 149 -0.07 -0.17 6.78
CA PRO A 149 -1.42 -0.72 6.82
C PRO A 149 -2.51 0.39 6.84
N PRO A 150 -3.66 0.14 6.18
CA PRO A 150 -3.99 -1.05 5.42
C PRO A 150 -3.34 -1.07 4.03
N SER A 151 -2.98 -2.25 3.55
CA SER A 151 -2.31 -2.43 2.26
C SER A 151 -3.07 -3.45 1.39
N LEU A 152 -3.52 -3.03 0.23
CA LEU A 152 -4.17 -3.89 -0.75
C LEU A 152 -3.24 -5.00 -1.26
N PRO A 153 -1.98 -4.72 -1.64
CA PRO A 153 -1.02 -5.74 -2.00
C PRO A 153 -0.80 -6.81 -0.91
N PHE A 154 -0.78 -6.43 0.36
CA PHE A 154 -0.64 -7.39 1.45
C PHE A 154 -1.88 -8.29 1.62
N VAL A 155 -3.08 -7.78 1.35
CA VAL A 155 -4.30 -8.61 1.33
C VAL A 155 -4.18 -9.67 0.25
N ILE A 156 -3.80 -9.28 -0.97
CA ILE A 156 -3.64 -10.22 -2.10
C ILE A 156 -2.50 -11.20 -1.85
N TYR A 157 -1.34 -10.72 -1.38
CA TYR A 157 -0.22 -11.58 -1.05
C TYR A 157 -0.60 -12.58 0.06
N GLY A 158 -1.21 -12.11 1.15
CA GLY A 158 -1.62 -12.96 2.27
C GLY A 158 -2.56 -14.08 1.86
N MET A 159 -3.50 -13.78 0.97
CA MET A 159 -4.40 -14.77 0.39
C MET A 159 -3.63 -15.78 -0.49
N MET A 160 -2.78 -15.30 -1.42
CA MET A 160 -2.05 -16.16 -2.34
C MET A 160 -0.99 -17.03 -1.63
N ALA A 161 -0.35 -16.49 -0.60
CA ALA A 161 0.69 -17.14 0.19
C ALA A 161 0.13 -17.95 1.37
N ASN A 162 -1.17 -17.86 1.65
CA ASN A 162 -1.83 -18.41 2.83
C ASN A 162 -1.16 -17.96 4.16
N VAL A 163 -0.91 -16.65 4.25
CA VAL A 163 -0.24 -16.00 5.39
C VAL A 163 -1.20 -15.01 6.06
N SER A 164 -1.09 -14.85 7.36
CA SER A 164 -1.90 -13.88 8.11
C SER A 164 -1.75 -12.46 7.56
N ILE A 165 -2.85 -11.87 7.10
CA ILE A 165 -2.88 -10.47 6.62
C ILE A 165 -2.57 -9.51 7.77
N GLY A 166 -3.03 -9.80 8.98
CA GLY A 166 -2.69 -9.02 10.17
C GLY A 166 -1.19 -9.02 10.45
N ALA A 167 -0.52 -10.19 10.31
CA ALA A 167 0.93 -10.28 10.44
C ALA A 167 1.66 -9.45 9.38
N LEU A 168 1.20 -9.46 8.13
CA LEU A 168 1.76 -8.63 7.06
C LEU A 168 1.58 -7.13 7.33
N PHE A 169 0.42 -6.73 7.85
CA PHE A 169 0.18 -5.34 8.20
C PHE A 169 1.12 -4.86 9.30
N MET A 170 1.31 -5.66 10.35
CA MET A 170 2.28 -5.32 11.41
C MET A 170 3.71 -5.34 10.91
N ALA A 171 4.05 -6.28 10.05
CA ALA A 171 5.36 -6.36 9.42
C ALA A 171 5.69 -5.14 8.54
N GLY A 172 4.68 -4.43 8.01
CA GLY A 172 4.85 -3.23 7.17
C GLY A 172 5.22 -1.95 7.94
N ILE A 173 4.93 -1.87 9.25
CA ILE A 173 5.10 -0.63 10.02
C ILE A 173 6.58 -0.21 10.09
N LEU A 174 7.47 -1.08 10.55
CA LEU A 174 8.90 -0.74 10.67
C LEU A 174 9.57 -0.48 9.32
N PRO A 175 9.35 -1.31 8.25
CA PRO A 175 9.81 -0.99 6.91
C PRO A 175 9.34 0.37 6.41
N GLY A 176 8.06 0.69 6.61
CA GLY A 176 7.49 2.00 6.26
C GLY A 176 8.19 3.15 7.00
N MET A 177 8.49 2.99 8.30
CA MET A 177 9.26 3.98 9.07
C MET A 177 10.68 4.14 8.53
N VAL A 178 11.38 3.05 8.19
CA VAL A 178 12.72 3.10 7.59
C VAL A 178 12.68 3.85 6.26
N MET A 179 11.72 3.55 5.40
CA MET A 179 11.53 4.27 4.13
C MET A 179 11.28 5.76 4.36
N THR A 180 10.38 6.10 5.28
CA THR A 180 10.06 7.49 5.65
C THR A 180 11.31 8.24 6.10
N MET A 181 12.10 7.66 7.00
CA MET A 181 13.34 8.28 7.48
C MET A 181 14.36 8.50 6.35
N LEU A 182 14.59 7.51 5.50
CA LEU A 182 15.53 7.62 4.38
C LEU A 182 15.08 8.71 3.38
N MET A 183 13.80 8.80 3.10
CA MET A 183 13.27 9.86 2.22
C MET A 183 13.37 11.24 2.88
N MET A 184 13.07 11.38 4.18
CA MET A 184 13.23 12.64 4.91
C MET A 184 14.69 13.10 4.96
N ILE A 185 15.64 12.18 5.16
CA ILE A 185 17.07 12.46 5.07
C ILE A 185 17.44 12.93 3.65
N THR A 186 16.90 12.28 2.62
CA THR A 186 17.15 12.67 1.22
C THR A 186 16.61 14.08 0.93
N VAL A 187 15.40 14.41 1.44
CA VAL A 187 14.87 15.80 1.36
C VAL A 187 15.80 16.78 2.07
N ALA A 188 16.29 16.45 3.27
CA ALA A 188 17.21 17.32 4.00
C ALA A 188 18.50 17.56 3.20
N ILE A 189 19.10 16.51 2.60
CA ILE A 189 20.28 16.64 1.76
C ILE A 189 20.00 17.56 0.56
N PHE A 190 18.88 17.38 -0.14
CA PHE A 190 18.51 18.23 -1.26
C PHE A 190 18.19 19.67 -0.85
N ALA A 191 17.55 19.86 0.30
CA ALA A 191 17.24 21.18 0.83
C ALA A 191 18.53 21.95 1.15
N TYR A 192 19.52 21.31 1.75
CA TYR A 192 20.83 21.93 2.02
C TYR A 192 21.62 22.21 0.74
N SER A 193 21.64 21.28 -0.21
CA SER A 193 22.42 21.42 -1.46
C SER A 193 21.82 22.40 -2.44
N ARG A 194 20.47 22.54 -2.46
CA ARG A 194 19.74 23.41 -3.40
C ARG A 194 19.22 24.70 -2.76
N GLY A 195 19.50 24.93 -1.48
CA GLY A 195 19.13 26.15 -0.76
C GLY A 195 17.62 26.28 -0.48
N TRP A 196 16.88 25.15 -0.36
CA TRP A 196 15.47 25.24 0.00
C TRP A 196 15.32 25.68 1.46
N GLY A 197 14.51 26.72 1.66
CA GLY A 197 14.21 27.25 3.00
C GLY A 197 13.20 26.41 3.79
N SER A 198 12.74 26.96 4.89
CA SER A 198 11.55 26.51 5.61
C SER A 198 10.33 27.20 5.03
N ASP A 199 9.22 26.47 4.85
CA ASP A 199 7.99 27.01 4.25
C ASP A 199 7.06 27.64 5.27
N THR A 200 7.23 27.29 6.55
CA THR A 200 6.52 27.90 7.67
C THR A 200 7.50 28.33 8.76
N PRO A 201 7.24 29.43 9.49
CA PRO A 201 8.06 29.77 10.66
C PRO A 201 7.91 28.68 11.72
N PHE A 202 8.99 28.47 12.50
CA PHE A 202 8.90 27.62 13.67
C PHE A 202 8.04 28.30 14.73
N GLU A 203 6.85 27.76 14.95
CA GLU A 203 5.93 28.20 15.99
C GLU A 203 5.70 27.04 16.98
N LEU A 204 6.25 27.16 18.18
CA LEU A 204 6.09 26.15 19.23
C LEU A 204 4.60 25.87 19.52
N ARG A 205 3.74 26.87 19.40
CA ARG A 205 2.30 26.72 19.61
C ARG A 205 1.68 25.76 18.59
N ARG A 206 1.96 25.91 17.30
CA ARG A 206 1.44 25.03 16.23
C ARG A 206 1.94 23.62 16.40
N LEU A 207 3.22 23.47 16.76
CA LEU A 207 3.79 22.15 17.04
C LEU A 207 3.16 21.52 18.27
N ALA A 208 2.92 22.29 19.32
CA ALA A 208 2.27 21.80 20.54
C ALA A 208 0.79 21.42 20.28
N GLU A 209 0.08 22.18 19.46
CA GLU A 209 -1.29 21.87 19.04
C GLU A 209 -1.31 20.55 18.24
N ALA A 210 -0.45 20.38 17.24
CA ALA A 210 -0.33 19.13 16.47
C ALA A 210 0.09 17.94 17.35
N ALA A 211 1.09 18.13 18.23
CA ALA A 211 1.49 17.11 19.19
C ALA A 211 0.36 16.75 20.17
N GLY A 212 -0.42 17.76 20.60
CA GLY A 212 -1.63 17.57 21.40
C GLY A 212 -2.66 16.70 20.71
N GLU A 213 -2.91 16.91 19.42
CA GLU A 213 -3.81 16.06 18.63
C GLU A 213 -3.33 14.60 18.57
N VAL A 214 -2.02 14.37 18.38
CA VAL A 214 -1.43 13.01 18.44
C VAL A 214 -1.62 12.40 19.82
N LEU A 215 -1.41 13.16 20.89
CA LEU A 215 -1.60 12.68 22.27
C LEU A 215 -3.05 12.32 22.54
N VAL A 216 -4.01 13.09 22.05
CA VAL A 216 -5.46 12.78 22.16
C VAL A 216 -5.77 11.47 21.45
N VAL A 217 -5.24 11.26 20.23
CA VAL A 217 -5.40 10.00 19.48
C VAL A 217 -4.74 8.83 20.22
N ALA A 218 -3.52 9.02 20.75
CA ALA A 218 -2.80 8.01 21.53
C ALA A 218 -3.45 7.72 22.89
N ALA A 219 -4.18 8.67 23.48
CA ALA A 219 -4.92 8.46 24.71
C ALA A 219 -6.15 7.54 24.53
N PHE A 220 -6.66 7.39 23.32
CA PHE A 220 -7.81 6.53 23.04
C PHE A 220 -7.61 5.07 23.48
N PRO A 221 -6.57 4.33 23.04
CA PRO A 221 -6.33 2.97 23.50
C PRO A 221 -6.04 2.88 24.99
N ILE A 222 -5.38 3.90 25.57
CA ILE A 222 -5.13 3.97 27.02
C ILE A 222 -6.46 4.13 27.77
N GLY A 223 -7.34 5.00 27.30
CA GLY A 223 -8.67 5.18 27.86
C GLY A 223 -9.50 3.89 27.80
N CYS A 224 -9.47 3.17 26.68
CA CYS A 224 -10.11 1.86 26.58
C CYS A 224 -9.56 0.87 27.61
N TYR A 225 -8.25 0.80 27.77
CA TYR A 225 -7.60 -0.07 28.75
C TYR A 225 -8.04 0.26 30.18
N VAL A 226 -8.03 1.54 30.56
CA VAL A 226 -8.45 2.00 31.88
C VAL A 226 -9.91 1.63 32.15
N LEU A 227 -10.83 1.84 31.18
CA LEU A 227 -12.24 1.49 31.32
C LEU A 227 -12.44 -0.02 31.49
N VAL A 228 -11.63 -0.85 30.82
CA VAL A 228 -11.66 -2.31 31.04
C VAL A 228 -11.19 -2.69 32.44
N GLN A 229 -10.14 -2.03 32.95
CA GLN A 229 -9.67 -2.25 34.35
C GLN A 229 -10.71 -1.84 35.39
N LEU A 230 -11.59 -0.91 35.06
CA LEU A 230 -12.74 -0.53 35.92
C LEU A 230 -13.91 -1.50 35.83
N GLY A 231 -13.76 -2.64 35.14
CA GLY A 231 -14.77 -3.72 35.08
C GLY A 231 -15.77 -3.61 33.94
N LEU A 232 -15.55 -2.69 32.98
CA LEU A 232 -16.41 -2.60 31.80
C LEU A 232 -15.98 -3.66 30.77
N SER A 233 -16.96 -4.23 30.05
CA SER A 233 -16.63 -5.06 28.90
C SER A 233 -15.91 -4.23 27.83
N ILE A 234 -15.01 -4.86 27.09
CA ILE A 234 -14.16 -4.17 26.11
C ILE A 234 -15.00 -3.42 25.06
N ASN A 235 -16.13 -3.98 24.63
CA ASN A 235 -17.02 -3.34 23.65
C ASN A 235 -17.64 -2.04 24.21
N VAL A 236 -18.03 -2.05 25.49
CA VAL A 236 -18.60 -0.88 26.18
C VAL A 236 -17.49 0.16 26.39
N ALA A 237 -16.28 -0.26 26.79
CA ALA A 237 -15.15 0.62 27.00
C ALA A 237 -14.77 1.37 25.72
N VAL A 238 -14.69 0.67 24.59
CA VAL A 238 -14.41 1.27 23.27
C VAL A 238 -15.52 2.23 22.85
N GLY A 239 -16.78 1.83 23.03
CA GLY A 239 -17.92 2.69 22.72
C GLY A 239 -17.90 3.99 23.53
N ILE A 240 -17.65 3.92 24.83
CA ILE A 240 -17.54 5.10 25.70
C ILE A 240 -16.34 5.96 25.30
N ALA A 241 -15.15 5.37 25.11
CA ALA A 241 -13.96 6.11 24.72
C ALA A 241 -14.14 6.83 23.37
N LEU A 242 -14.79 6.18 22.39
CA LEU A 242 -15.11 6.77 21.11
C LEU A 242 -16.10 7.93 21.22
N LEU A 243 -17.15 7.77 22.02
CA LEU A 243 -18.13 8.84 22.27
C LEU A 243 -17.49 10.04 22.98
N LEU A 244 -16.61 9.81 23.95
CA LEU A 244 -15.86 10.87 24.63
C LEU A 244 -14.93 11.60 23.65
N LEU A 245 -14.26 10.86 22.77
CA LEU A 245 -13.39 11.45 21.76
C LEU A 245 -14.19 12.30 20.76
N ILE A 246 -15.33 11.81 20.28
CA ILE A 246 -16.24 12.56 19.39
C ILE A 246 -16.76 13.83 20.10
N ALA A 247 -17.15 13.74 21.35
CA ALA A 247 -17.60 14.88 22.13
C ALA A 247 -16.48 15.90 22.35
N ALA A 248 -15.28 15.45 22.66
CA ALA A 248 -14.10 16.31 22.78
C ALA A 248 -13.76 17.01 21.46
N ASP A 249 -13.78 16.29 20.35
CA ASP A 249 -13.56 16.85 19.02
C ASP A 249 -14.63 17.90 18.65
N TRP A 250 -15.88 17.66 19.03
CA TRP A 250 -16.96 18.61 18.79
C TRP A 250 -16.82 19.89 19.62
N TYR A 251 -16.28 19.76 20.84
CA TYR A 251 -16.07 20.89 21.74
C TYR A 251 -14.82 21.72 21.40
N PHE A 252 -13.69 21.04 21.12
CA PHE A 252 -12.40 21.67 20.88
C PHE A 252 -12.12 21.96 19.40
N ASP A 253 -12.93 21.42 18.49
CA ASP A 253 -12.79 21.52 17.02
C ASP A 253 -11.38 21.21 16.51
N PHE A 254 -10.87 20.03 16.91
CA PHE A 254 -9.54 19.56 16.47
C PHE A 254 -9.45 19.45 14.95
N SER A 255 -8.28 19.78 14.41
CA SER A 255 -8.10 19.85 12.96
C SER A 255 -8.00 18.47 12.30
N ALA A 256 -7.31 17.53 12.94
CA ALA A 256 -6.97 16.23 12.34
C ALA A 256 -7.28 15.00 13.22
N VAL A 257 -7.66 15.16 14.50
CA VAL A 257 -7.88 14.02 15.43
C VAL A 257 -8.78 12.96 14.81
N MET A 258 -9.93 13.36 14.27
CA MET A 258 -10.87 12.42 13.66
C MET A 258 -10.30 11.71 12.43
N ALA A 259 -9.49 12.41 11.63
CA ALA A 259 -8.81 11.82 10.47
C ALA A 259 -7.74 10.80 10.91
N LEU A 260 -6.95 11.15 11.93
CA LEU A 260 -5.90 10.30 12.50
C LEU A 260 -6.46 9.06 13.23
N MET A 261 -7.72 9.09 13.66
CA MET A 261 -8.39 7.92 14.25
C MET A 261 -8.60 6.78 13.26
N THR A 262 -8.60 7.03 11.96
CA THR A 262 -8.81 5.99 10.95
C THR A 262 -7.78 4.86 11.04
N PRO A 263 -6.46 5.12 10.94
CA PRO A 263 -5.46 4.06 11.11
C PRO A 263 -5.51 3.43 12.51
N VAL A 264 -5.87 4.17 13.54
CA VAL A 264 -6.01 3.63 14.92
C VAL A 264 -7.15 2.63 15.01
N ILE A 265 -8.32 2.93 14.43
CA ILE A 265 -9.46 2.00 14.39
C ILE A 265 -9.09 0.74 13.61
N LEU A 266 -8.44 0.89 12.44
CA LEU A 266 -8.07 -0.22 11.58
C LEU A 266 -7.01 -1.10 12.23
N ILE A 267 -5.88 -0.52 12.56
CA ILE A 267 -4.72 -1.25 13.09
C ILE A 267 -5.02 -1.75 14.51
N GLY A 268 -5.56 -0.86 15.37
CA GLY A 268 -5.89 -1.20 16.75
C GLY A 268 -6.94 -2.31 16.84
N GLY A 269 -8.00 -2.25 16.03
CA GLY A 269 -9.04 -3.27 16.02
C GLY A 269 -8.51 -4.65 15.57
N MET A 270 -7.63 -4.68 14.58
CA MET A 270 -7.01 -5.94 14.11
C MET A 270 -5.97 -6.49 15.11
N THR A 271 -5.15 -5.63 15.71
CA THR A 271 -4.12 -6.06 16.65
C THR A 271 -4.69 -6.57 17.97
N MET A 272 -5.82 -6.01 18.40
CA MET A 272 -6.55 -6.48 19.58
C MET A 272 -7.43 -7.71 19.29
N GLY A 273 -7.45 -8.18 18.02
CA GLY A 273 -8.25 -9.34 17.61
C GLY A 273 -9.75 -9.07 17.54
N TRP A 274 -10.18 -7.81 17.54
CA TRP A 274 -11.61 -7.45 17.46
C TRP A 274 -12.14 -7.55 16.05
N PHE A 275 -11.28 -7.27 15.07
CA PHE A 275 -11.63 -7.23 13.66
C PHE A 275 -10.74 -8.14 12.84
N THR A 276 -11.35 -8.89 11.96
CA THR A 276 -10.67 -9.42 10.79
C THR A 276 -10.34 -8.28 9.82
N PRO A 277 -9.42 -8.45 8.87
CA PRO A 277 -9.12 -7.40 7.87
C PRO A 277 -10.37 -6.91 7.12
N THR A 278 -11.34 -7.79 6.85
CA THR A 278 -12.60 -7.44 6.18
C THR A 278 -13.49 -6.58 7.08
N GLU A 279 -13.62 -6.93 8.35
CA GLU A 279 -14.41 -6.15 9.33
C GLU A 279 -13.76 -4.80 9.60
N ALA A 280 -12.43 -4.74 9.67
CA ALA A 280 -11.69 -3.49 9.79
C ALA A 280 -11.95 -2.57 8.59
N ALA A 281 -11.96 -3.10 7.37
CA ALA A 281 -12.29 -2.35 6.16
C ALA A 281 -13.74 -1.81 6.20
N MET A 282 -14.71 -2.60 6.67
CA MET A 282 -16.09 -2.13 6.86
C MET A 282 -16.18 -1.03 7.94
N ALA A 283 -15.44 -1.17 9.05
CA ALA A 283 -15.37 -0.14 10.08
C ALA A 283 -14.81 1.18 9.52
N ALA A 284 -13.79 1.11 8.65
CA ALA A 284 -13.25 2.29 7.96
C ALA A 284 -14.28 2.96 7.04
N VAL A 285 -15.10 2.19 6.33
CA VAL A 285 -16.19 2.73 5.49
C VAL A 285 -17.20 3.46 6.38
N ILE A 286 -17.66 2.84 7.47
CA ILE A 286 -18.63 3.45 8.41
C ILE A 286 -18.04 4.73 8.99
N TRP A 287 -16.77 4.70 9.41
CA TRP A 287 -16.06 5.88 9.92
C TRP A 287 -15.95 6.99 8.89
N SER A 288 -15.61 6.67 7.64
CA SER A 288 -15.54 7.63 6.53
C SER A 288 -16.88 8.30 6.24
N LEU A 289 -17.97 7.51 6.28
CA LEU A 289 -19.33 8.03 6.12
C LEU A 289 -19.71 8.96 7.29
N PHE A 290 -19.38 8.59 8.53
CA PHE A 290 -19.58 9.44 9.69
C PHE A 290 -18.84 10.78 9.54
N LEU A 291 -17.56 10.74 9.16
CA LEU A 291 -16.79 11.96 8.93
C LEU A 291 -17.39 12.84 7.85
N GLY A 292 -17.73 12.27 6.71
CA GLY A 292 -18.19 13.03 5.55
C GLY A 292 -19.61 13.54 5.66
N LEU A 293 -20.52 12.78 6.27
CA LEU A 293 -21.96 13.13 6.38
C LEU A 293 -22.28 13.93 7.67
N VAL A 294 -21.66 13.55 8.81
CA VAL A 294 -22.03 14.10 10.12
C VAL A 294 -21.04 15.16 10.57
N ARG A 295 -19.75 14.83 10.64
CA ARG A 295 -18.74 15.75 11.22
C ARG A 295 -18.34 16.88 10.28
N TYR A 296 -17.96 16.56 9.04
CA TYR A 296 -17.45 17.57 8.10
C TYR A 296 -18.52 18.08 7.12
N ARG A 297 -19.59 17.32 6.92
CA ARG A 297 -20.72 17.67 6.04
C ARG A 297 -20.30 18.02 4.62
N THR A 298 -19.27 17.36 4.11
CA THR A 298 -18.71 17.55 2.76
C THR A 298 -19.34 16.63 1.73
N MET A 299 -19.92 15.50 2.15
CA MET A 299 -20.50 14.51 1.26
C MET A 299 -21.90 14.90 0.81
N THR A 300 -22.10 14.89 -0.50
CA THR A 300 -23.42 14.95 -1.13
C THR A 300 -23.76 13.59 -1.71
N PHE A 301 -25.05 13.31 -1.92
CA PHE A 301 -25.49 12.05 -2.53
C PHE A 301 -24.83 11.80 -3.90
N ARG A 302 -24.63 12.86 -4.71
CA ARG A 302 -23.95 12.76 -6.00
C ARG A 302 -22.47 12.32 -5.85
N LEU A 303 -21.76 12.84 -4.87
CA LEU A 303 -20.37 12.47 -4.59
C LEU A 303 -20.28 11.03 -4.04
N LEU A 304 -21.23 10.65 -3.18
CA LEU A 304 -21.31 9.29 -2.66
C LEU A 304 -21.55 8.27 -3.78
N ALA A 305 -22.52 8.56 -4.68
CA ALA A 305 -22.76 7.72 -5.83
C ALA A 305 -21.52 7.60 -6.73
N LYS A 306 -20.83 8.72 -7.00
CA LYS A 306 -19.60 8.72 -7.78
C LYS A 306 -18.52 7.83 -7.12
N ALA A 307 -18.27 8.01 -5.82
CA ALA A 307 -17.26 7.19 -5.10
C ALA A 307 -17.62 5.70 -5.15
N SER A 308 -18.90 5.36 -5.05
CA SER A 308 -19.36 3.97 -5.18
C SER A 308 -19.12 3.40 -6.59
N PHE A 309 -19.39 4.16 -7.64
CA PHE A 309 -19.10 3.73 -9.02
C PHE A 309 -17.59 3.59 -9.27
N ASP A 310 -16.78 4.55 -8.86
CA ASP A 310 -15.32 4.49 -8.98
C ASP A 310 -14.77 3.27 -8.22
N THR A 311 -15.36 2.94 -7.06
CA THR A 311 -15.02 1.75 -6.28
C THR A 311 -15.38 0.46 -7.02
N ILE A 312 -16.56 0.38 -7.61
CA ILE A 312 -17.01 -0.79 -8.38
C ILE A 312 -16.08 -1.05 -9.56
N GLU A 313 -15.74 -0.01 -10.33
CA GLU A 313 -14.83 -0.11 -11.47
C GLU A 313 -13.45 -0.63 -11.07
N THR A 314 -12.86 -0.03 -10.03
CA THR A 314 -11.55 -0.44 -9.52
C THR A 314 -11.60 -1.86 -8.96
N THR A 315 -12.61 -2.19 -8.16
CA THR A 315 -12.79 -3.53 -7.58
C THR A 315 -12.97 -4.59 -8.66
N ALA A 316 -13.80 -4.33 -9.67
CA ALA A 316 -14.03 -5.26 -10.77
C ALA A 316 -12.73 -5.56 -11.51
N SER A 317 -11.91 -4.54 -11.77
CA SER A 317 -10.60 -4.69 -12.41
C SER A 317 -9.67 -5.56 -11.58
N VAL A 318 -9.56 -5.31 -10.26
CA VAL A 318 -8.72 -6.09 -9.35
C VAL A 318 -9.20 -7.54 -9.25
N LEU A 319 -10.49 -7.77 -9.04
CA LEU A 319 -11.04 -9.12 -8.91
C LEU A 319 -10.92 -9.90 -10.22
N PHE A 320 -11.02 -9.24 -11.37
CA PHE A 320 -10.83 -9.89 -12.67
C PHE A 320 -9.36 -10.36 -12.84
N ILE A 321 -8.37 -9.57 -12.38
CA ILE A 321 -6.97 -9.98 -12.35
C ILE A 321 -6.81 -11.23 -11.46
N VAL A 322 -7.38 -11.22 -10.26
CA VAL A 322 -7.30 -12.35 -9.32
C VAL A 322 -7.96 -13.61 -9.89
N THR A 323 -9.12 -13.45 -10.53
CA THR A 323 -9.84 -14.53 -11.21
C THR A 323 -8.98 -15.20 -12.29
N ALA A 324 -8.39 -14.39 -13.18
CA ALA A 324 -7.52 -14.88 -14.25
C ALA A 324 -6.22 -15.50 -13.70
N ALA A 325 -5.66 -14.88 -12.67
CA ALA A 325 -4.47 -15.38 -12.02
C ALA A 325 -4.68 -16.71 -11.28
N SER A 326 -5.87 -16.98 -10.79
CA SER A 326 -6.17 -18.24 -10.07
C SER A 326 -6.03 -19.46 -10.97
N ILE A 327 -6.57 -19.41 -12.19
CA ILE A 327 -6.37 -20.50 -13.16
C ILE A 327 -4.93 -20.57 -13.63
N PHE A 328 -4.28 -19.43 -13.87
CA PHE A 328 -2.88 -19.37 -14.30
C PHE A 328 -1.95 -19.98 -13.26
N ALA A 329 -2.11 -19.61 -11.97
CA ALA A 329 -1.35 -20.14 -10.85
C ALA A 329 -1.55 -21.64 -10.66
N TRP A 330 -2.80 -22.11 -10.82
CA TRP A 330 -3.10 -23.55 -10.76
C TRP A 330 -2.37 -24.31 -11.86
N LEU A 331 -2.37 -23.81 -13.10
CA LEU A 331 -1.64 -24.44 -14.21
C LEU A 331 -0.13 -24.39 -14.01
N LEU A 332 0.43 -23.33 -13.44
CA LEU A 332 1.83 -23.27 -13.06
C LEU A 332 2.18 -24.36 -12.02
N THR A 333 1.29 -24.61 -11.08
CA THR A 333 1.47 -25.67 -10.08
C THR A 333 1.39 -27.05 -10.72
N VAL A 334 0.39 -27.32 -11.54
CA VAL A 334 0.22 -28.60 -12.25
C VAL A 334 1.37 -28.87 -13.22
N SER A 335 1.89 -27.83 -13.89
CA SER A 335 3.05 -27.95 -14.79
C SER A 335 4.40 -28.00 -14.06
N GLN A 336 4.39 -28.03 -12.72
CA GLN A 336 5.59 -28.04 -11.87
C GLN A 336 6.55 -26.87 -12.15
N ALA A 337 6.00 -25.72 -12.52
CA ALA A 337 6.79 -24.54 -12.88
C ALA A 337 7.71 -24.09 -11.73
N ALA A 338 7.22 -24.12 -10.48
CA ALA A 338 8.02 -23.79 -9.31
C ALA A 338 9.22 -24.73 -9.15
N GLN A 339 9.05 -26.04 -9.43
CA GLN A 339 10.14 -27.01 -9.34
C GLN A 339 11.20 -26.79 -10.43
N LEU A 340 10.77 -26.49 -11.66
CA LEU A 340 11.69 -26.18 -12.76
C LEU A 340 12.48 -24.90 -12.45
N PHE A 341 11.82 -23.87 -11.94
CA PHE A 341 12.46 -22.63 -11.53
C PHE A 341 13.42 -22.86 -10.34
N SER A 342 13.00 -23.67 -9.35
CA SER A 342 13.83 -24.05 -8.21
C SER A 342 15.12 -24.72 -8.65
N ASN A 343 15.03 -25.74 -9.52
CA ASN A 343 16.19 -26.47 -10.04
C ASN A 343 17.14 -25.52 -10.80
N PHE A 344 16.59 -24.59 -11.59
CA PHE A 344 17.38 -23.59 -12.29
C PHE A 344 18.13 -22.68 -11.31
N ILE A 345 17.46 -22.19 -10.28
CA ILE A 345 18.09 -21.32 -9.28
C ILE A 345 19.14 -22.06 -8.46
N PHE A 346 18.88 -23.32 -8.05
CA PHE A 346 19.85 -24.13 -7.33
C PHE A 346 21.11 -24.43 -8.17
N ALA A 347 20.95 -24.59 -9.48
CA ALA A 347 22.09 -24.72 -10.38
C ALA A 347 22.95 -23.45 -10.44
N LEU A 348 22.36 -22.28 -10.14
CA LEU A 348 23.08 -20.99 -10.10
C LEU A 348 23.69 -20.70 -8.73
N THR A 349 22.97 -20.99 -7.65
CA THR A 349 23.42 -20.67 -6.29
C THR A 349 22.68 -21.48 -5.21
N GLU A 350 23.40 -21.86 -4.16
CA GLU A 350 22.84 -22.41 -2.92
C GLU A 350 22.75 -21.34 -1.82
N ASN A 351 23.28 -20.15 -2.06
CA ASN A 351 23.33 -19.09 -1.08
C ASN A 351 22.02 -18.29 -1.10
N LYS A 352 21.31 -18.24 0.05
CA LYS A 352 20.05 -17.50 0.20
C LYS A 352 20.15 -16.02 -0.12
N TRP A 353 21.29 -15.38 0.15
CA TRP A 353 21.49 -13.97 -0.08
C TRP A 353 21.61 -13.66 -1.57
N VAL A 354 22.32 -14.52 -2.31
CA VAL A 354 22.41 -14.42 -3.77
C VAL A 354 21.04 -14.67 -4.39
N PHE A 355 20.29 -15.65 -3.89
CA PHE A 355 18.91 -15.88 -4.31
C PHE A 355 18.05 -14.63 -4.12
N LEU A 356 18.09 -13.99 -2.94
CA LEU A 356 17.33 -12.77 -2.68
C LEU A 356 17.72 -11.62 -3.62
N ILE A 357 19.00 -11.45 -3.95
CA ILE A 357 19.45 -10.44 -4.93
C ILE A 357 18.87 -10.74 -6.32
N LEU A 358 18.97 -11.98 -6.79
CA LEU A 358 18.44 -12.39 -8.10
C LEU A 358 16.93 -12.17 -8.19
N VAL A 359 16.20 -12.55 -7.13
CA VAL A 359 14.74 -12.35 -7.06
C VAL A 359 14.39 -10.87 -6.99
N ASN A 360 15.15 -10.05 -6.24
CA ASN A 360 14.94 -8.60 -6.23
C ASN A 360 15.09 -7.99 -7.63
N ILE A 361 16.13 -8.37 -8.37
CA ILE A 361 16.33 -7.89 -9.76
C ILE A 361 15.18 -8.35 -10.65
N LEU A 362 14.78 -9.62 -10.55
CA LEU A 362 13.64 -10.15 -11.31
C LEU A 362 12.36 -9.37 -11.02
N MET A 363 12.04 -9.13 -9.74
CA MET A 363 10.82 -8.42 -9.34
C MET A 363 10.85 -6.95 -9.75
N LEU A 364 12.01 -6.27 -9.71
CA LEU A 364 12.15 -4.92 -10.24
C LEU A 364 11.83 -4.86 -11.74
N VAL A 365 12.37 -5.82 -12.50
CA VAL A 365 12.07 -5.91 -13.95
C VAL A 365 10.58 -6.18 -14.18
N VAL A 366 10.00 -7.18 -13.49
CA VAL A 366 8.58 -7.51 -13.64
C VAL A 366 7.69 -6.33 -13.24
N GLY A 367 8.01 -5.63 -12.15
CA GLY A 367 7.26 -4.47 -11.66
C GLY A 367 7.27 -3.27 -12.61
N CYS A 368 8.24 -3.18 -13.55
CA CYS A 368 8.20 -2.15 -14.61
C CYS A 368 7.08 -2.38 -15.63
N PHE A 369 6.64 -3.62 -15.79
CA PHE A 369 5.67 -4.03 -16.83
C PHE A 369 4.30 -4.37 -16.28
N LEU A 370 4.22 -4.87 -15.05
CA LEU A 370 3.01 -5.35 -14.44
C LEU A 370 2.58 -4.47 -13.27
N ASP A 371 1.26 -4.32 -13.12
CA ASP A 371 0.70 -3.84 -11.87
C ASP A 371 1.03 -4.79 -10.71
N THR A 372 1.16 -4.21 -9.51
CA THR A 372 1.57 -4.95 -8.32
C THR A 372 0.68 -6.15 -8.01
N ILE A 373 -0.63 -6.01 -8.15
CA ILE A 373 -1.57 -7.10 -7.88
C ILE A 373 -1.37 -8.25 -8.86
N ALA A 374 -1.26 -7.92 -10.16
CA ALA A 374 -0.98 -8.90 -11.19
C ALA A 374 0.38 -9.57 -10.99
N ALA A 375 1.41 -8.81 -10.65
CA ALA A 375 2.75 -9.34 -10.38
C ALA A 375 2.77 -10.29 -9.17
N ILE A 376 2.13 -9.93 -8.04
CA ILE A 376 2.00 -10.77 -6.86
C ILE A 376 1.31 -12.09 -7.21
N THR A 377 0.18 -12.03 -7.92
CA THR A 377 -0.61 -13.22 -8.25
C THR A 377 0.12 -14.20 -9.16
N ILE A 378 1.04 -13.72 -10.00
CA ILE A 378 1.88 -14.55 -10.87
C ILE A 378 3.12 -15.07 -10.13
N LEU A 379 3.80 -14.19 -9.38
CA LEU A 379 5.10 -14.50 -8.80
C LEU A 379 5.02 -15.33 -7.52
N VAL A 380 3.98 -15.16 -6.69
CA VAL A 380 3.86 -15.90 -5.43
C VAL A 380 3.86 -17.42 -5.65
N PRO A 381 3.04 -18.01 -6.55
CA PRO A 381 3.05 -19.45 -6.78
C PRO A 381 4.39 -20.02 -7.27
N ILE A 382 5.21 -19.17 -7.91
CA ILE A 382 6.52 -19.58 -8.46
C ILE A 382 7.63 -19.40 -7.42
N LEU A 383 7.69 -18.21 -6.82
CA LEU A 383 8.84 -17.79 -6.01
C LEU A 383 8.73 -18.22 -4.55
N LEU A 384 7.52 -18.26 -3.97
CA LEU A 384 7.34 -18.57 -2.56
C LEU A 384 7.77 -20.00 -2.20
N PRO A 385 7.45 -21.06 -2.99
CA PRO A 385 7.96 -22.41 -2.73
C PRO A 385 9.48 -22.47 -2.75
N VAL A 386 10.12 -21.73 -3.65
CA VAL A 386 11.60 -21.66 -3.73
C VAL A 386 12.17 -20.91 -2.53
N ALA A 387 11.59 -19.76 -2.15
CA ALA A 387 11.99 -19.01 -0.96
C ALA A 387 11.90 -19.85 0.31
N ALA A 388 10.87 -20.72 0.42
CA ALA A 388 10.70 -21.65 1.54
C ALA A 388 11.86 -22.66 1.64
N VAL A 389 12.40 -23.15 0.52
CA VAL A 389 13.56 -24.07 0.52
C VAL A 389 14.82 -23.37 1.05
N TYR A 390 14.97 -22.05 0.80
CA TYR A 390 16.05 -21.24 1.38
C TYR A 390 15.79 -20.81 2.84
N GLY A 391 14.70 -21.28 3.47
CA GLY A 391 14.34 -20.94 4.85
C GLY A 391 13.92 -19.48 5.03
N ILE A 392 13.39 -18.83 4.00
CA ILE A 392 12.92 -17.45 4.06
C ILE A 392 11.48 -17.44 4.60
N ASN A 393 11.26 -16.66 5.66
CA ASN A 393 9.91 -16.52 6.24
C ASN A 393 8.94 -15.91 5.21
N PRO A 394 7.74 -16.49 5.00
CA PRO A 394 6.77 -16.01 4.03
C PRO A 394 6.31 -14.56 4.27
N VAL A 395 6.19 -14.12 5.53
CA VAL A 395 5.85 -12.71 5.86
C VAL A 395 6.95 -11.77 5.39
N HIS A 396 8.20 -12.09 5.72
CA HIS A 396 9.37 -11.32 5.28
C HIS A 396 9.45 -11.24 3.75
N PHE A 397 9.25 -12.36 3.07
CA PHE A 397 9.26 -12.42 1.61
C PHE A 397 8.15 -11.55 0.98
N GLY A 398 6.96 -11.51 1.62
CA GLY A 398 5.85 -10.66 1.19
C GLY A 398 6.17 -9.17 1.24
N LEU A 399 6.88 -8.74 2.28
CA LEU A 399 7.34 -7.35 2.40
C LEU A 399 8.37 -7.00 1.32
N ILE A 400 9.37 -7.87 1.10
CA ILE A 400 10.37 -7.70 0.04
C ILE A 400 9.67 -7.60 -1.31
N MET A 401 8.77 -8.54 -1.63
CA MET A 401 8.04 -8.58 -2.89
C MET A 401 7.21 -7.30 -3.10
N THR A 402 6.42 -6.92 -2.12
CA THR A 402 5.55 -5.74 -2.23
C THR A 402 6.37 -4.46 -2.41
N LEU A 403 7.39 -4.22 -1.60
CA LEU A 403 8.24 -3.04 -1.73
C LEU A 403 8.95 -3.00 -3.07
N ASN A 404 9.47 -4.12 -3.52
CA ASN A 404 10.17 -4.24 -4.79
C ASN A 404 9.26 -3.88 -5.97
N LEU A 405 8.04 -4.43 -6.00
CA LEU A 405 7.06 -4.15 -7.03
C LEU A 405 6.58 -2.69 -6.98
N MET A 406 6.48 -2.08 -5.77
CA MET A 406 6.18 -0.65 -5.63
C MET A 406 7.26 0.22 -6.27
N ILE A 407 8.54 -0.11 -6.07
CA ILE A 407 9.64 0.58 -6.73
C ILE A 407 9.54 0.39 -8.25
N GLY A 408 9.16 -0.81 -8.71
CA GLY A 408 8.92 -1.11 -10.12
C GLY A 408 7.88 -0.16 -10.77
N LEU A 409 6.83 0.23 -10.06
CA LEU A 409 5.82 1.18 -10.56
C LEU A 409 6.37 2.59 -10.86
N LEU A 410 7.56 2.91 -10.37
CA LEU A 410 8.24 4.18 -10.63
C LEU A 410 9.21 4.11 -11.81
N HIS A 411 9.49 2.91 -12.33
CA HIS A 411 10.48 2.68 -13.39
C HIS A 411 9.85 2.68 -14.79
N PRO A 412 10.55 3.24 -15.80
CA PRO A 412 10.18 3.01 -17.19
C PRO A 412 10.34 1.51 -17.55
N PRO A 413 9.63 0.96 -18.55
CA PRO A 413 8.85 1.69 -19.55
C PRO A 413 7.37 1.95 -19.19
N LEU A 414 6.76 1.19 -18.27
CA LEU A 414 5.30 1.21 -18.05
C LEU A 414 4.90 1.55 -16.59
N GLY A 415 5.79 2.09 -15.79
CA GLY A 415 5.49 2.43 -14.39
C GLY A 415 4.20 3.25 -14.25
N MET A 416 3.15 2.67 -13.64
CA MET A 416 1.81 3.28 -13.61
C MET A 416 1.79 4.61 -12.84
N VAL A 417 2.52 4.72 -11.74
CA VAL A 417 2.65 5.96 -10.95
C VAL A 417 3.32 7.05 -11.79
N LEU A 418 4.29 6.69 -12.63
CA LEU A 418 4.96 7.58 -13.56
C LEU A 418 3.96 8.29 -14.49
N PHE A 419 3.03 7.53 -15.09
CA PHE A 419 2.02 8.08 -16.00
C PHE A 419 0.98 8.94 -15.28
N VAL A 420 0.58 8.56 -14.06
CA VAL A 420 -0.34 9.36 -13.25
C VAL A 420 0.30 10.72 -12.95
N LEU A 421 1.52 10.74 -12.46
CA LEU A 421 2.21 11.98 -12.09
C LEU A 421 2.57 12.84 -13.31
N SER A 422 2.92 12.22 -14.45
CA SER A 422 3.09 12.93 -15.72
C SER A 422 1.85 13.75 -16.10
N ARG A 423 0.66 13.16 -15.94
CA ARG A 423 -0.62 13.86 -16.18
C ARG A 423 -0.92 14.94 -15.14
N VAL A 424 -0.72 14.65 -13.85
CA VAL A 424 -0.96 15.58 -12.74
C VAL A 424 -0.06 16.81 -12.88
N ALA A 425 1.24 16.60 -13.13
CA ALA A 425 2.21 17.68 -13.25
C ALA A 425 2.24 18.33 -14.65
N LYS A 426 1.54 17.75 -15.64
CA LYS A 426 1.56 18.16 -17.06
C LYS A 426 3.00 18.15 -17.63
N LEU A 427 3.77 17.13 -17.32
CA LEU A 427 5.14 16.90 -17.82
C LEU A 427 5.13 15.75 -18.83
N SER A 428 6.17 15.70 -19.67
CA SER A 428 6.40 14.49 -20.47
C SER A 428 6.84 13.32 -19.59
N VAL A 429 6.60 12.10 -20.06
CA VAL A 429 6.96 10.85 -19.33
C VAL A 429 8.47 10.81 -19.09
N GLU A 430 9.28 11.20 -20.07
CA GLU A 430 10.74 11.22 -19.99
C GLU A 430 11.21 12.18 -18.89
N ARG A 431 10.64 13.39 -18.84
CA ARG A 431 10.98 14.38 -17.79
C ARG A 431 10.54 13.91 -16.41
N THR A 432 9.36 13.30 -16.30
CA THR A 432 8.87 12.69 -15.07
C THR A 432 9.80 11.58 -14.60
N THR A 433 10.28 10.72 -15.52
CA THR A 433 11.26 9.68 -15.22
C THR A 433 12.55 10.27 -14.66
N MET A 434 13.10 11.28 -15.31
CA MET A 434 14.34 11.93 -14.85
C MET A 434 14.17 12.61 -13.49
N ALA A 435 12.97 13.14 -13.20
CA ALA A 435 12.63 13.72 -11.91
C ALA A 435 12.59 12.69 -10.77
N ILE A 436 12.18 11.44 -11.07
CA ILE A 436 12.06 10.35 -10.10
C ILE A 436 13.41 9.67 -9.82
N LEU A 437 14.33 9.60 -10.78
CA LEU A 437 15.60 8.87 -10.66
C LEU A 437 16.36 9.13 -9.35
N PRO A 438 16.56 10.38 -8.88
CA PRO A 438 17.27 10.63 -7.62
C PRO A 438 16.57 10.03 -6.40
N TRP A 439 15.25 9.89 -6.44
CA TRP A 439 14.43 9.36 -5.37
C TRP A 439 14.38 7.84 -5.31
N LEU A 440 14.83 7.17 -6.37
CA LEU A 440 14.99 5.71 -6.33
C LEU A 440 16.11 5.28 -5.39
N VAL A 441 17.12 6.14 -5.18
CA VAL A 441 18.25 5.82 -4.30
C VAL A 441 17.79 5.47 -2.87
N PRO A 442 17.06 6.34 -2.14
CA PRO A 442 16.58 6.00 -0.80
C PRO A 442 15.65 4.78 -0.78
N LEU A 443 14.84 4.57 -1.83
CA LEU A 443 13.95 3.42 -1.93
C LEU A 443 14.72 2.11 -2.14
N ILE A 444 15.75 2.11 -2.99
CA ILE A 444 16.62 0.94 -3.20
C ILE A 444 17.42 0.64 -1.93
N VAL A 445 17.92 1.67 -1.22
CA VAL A 445 18.60 1.48 0.07
C VAL A 445 17.64 0.86 1.08
N ALA A 446 16.39 1.34 1.16
CA ALA A 446 15.36 0.74 2.01
C ALA A 446 15.10 -0.72 1.65
N LEU A 447 14.96 -1.03 0.36
CA LEU A 447 14.75 -2.38 -0.15
C LEU A 447 15.89 -3.32 0.28
N LEU A 448 17.14 -2.87 0.15
CA LEU A 448 18.31 -3.66 0.55
C LEU A 448 18.35 -3.87 2.06
N LEU A 449 18.12 -2.82 2.86
CA LEU A 449 18.06 -2.94 4.32
C LEU A 449 16.98 -3.94 4.76
N ILE A 450 15.79 -3.82 4.19
CA ILE A 450 14.66 -4.72 4.48
C ILE A 450 14.98 -6.15 4.03
N THR A 451 15.59 -6.34 2.86
CA THR A 451 15.94 -7.66 2.33
C THR A 451 16.98 -8.38 3.21
N PHE A 452 18.03 -7.66 3.67
CA PHE A 452 19.14 -8.27 4.38
C PHE A 452 19.00 -8.27 5.90
N ILE A 453 18.03 -7.52 6.46
CA ILE A 453 17.78 -7.45 7.91
C ILE A 453 16.35 -7.89 8.20
N PRO A 454 16.07 -9.23 8.29
CA PRO A 454 14.72 -9.76 8.53
C PRO A 454 14.08 -9.24 9.82
N ALA A 455 14.87 -8.82 10.80
CA ALA A 455 14.36 -8.23 12.04
C ALA A 455 13.48 -7.00 11.79
N ILE A 456 13.75 -6.20 10.74
CA ILE A 456 12.94 -5.01 10.41
C ILE A 456 11.49 -5.39 10.08
N THR A 457 11.29 -6.57 9.49
CA THR A 457 9.95 -7.03 9.10
C THR A 457 9.31 -7.97 10.11
N LEU A 458 10.12 -8.78 10.80
CA LEU A 458 9.61 -9.88 11.63
C LEU A 458 9.51 -9.54 13.11
N TRP A 459 10.26 -8.53 13.60
CA TRP A 459 10.29 -8.20 15.02
C TRP A 459 8.91 -7.87 15.58
N LEU A 460 8.20 -6.91 14.97
CA LEU A 460 6.90 -6.45 15.49
C LEU A 460 5.83 -7.55 15.46
N PRO A 461 5.59 -8.28 14.35
CA PRO A 461 4.61 -9.36 14.35
C PRO A 461 4.99 -10.54 15.26
N THR A 462 6.28 -10.78 15.54
CA THR A 462 6.71 -11.80 16.51
C THR A 462 6.39 -11.36 17.95
N GLU A 463 6.74 -10.14 18.34
CA GLU A 463 6.41 -9.59 19.66
C GLU A 463 4.90 -9.56 19.94
N MET A 464 4.10 -9.38 18.88
CA MET A 464 2.64 -9.43 18.98
C MET A 464 2.06 -10.86 18.93
N GLY A 465 2.90 -11.90 18.80
CA GLY A 465 2.46 -13.30 18.74
C GLY A 465 1.70 -13.68 17.47
N LEU A 466 1.80 -12.87 16.41
CA LEU A 466 1.11 -13.12 15.12
C LEU A 466 1.87 -14.10 14.23
N ILE A 467 3.15 -14.30 14.48
CA ILE A 467 4.04 -15.28 13.84
C ILE A 467 4.90 -15.96 14.91
N ARG A 468 5.32 -17.18 14.65
CA ARG A 468 6.22 -17.96 15.52
C ARG A 468 7.61 -18.05 14.92
#